data_75ee73f284598a02fc74940d2f2aee86
#
_entry.id   75ee73f284598a02fc74940d2f2aee86
#
_cell.length_a   1.000
_cell.length_b   1.000
_cell.length_c   1.000
_cell.angle_alpha   90.00
_cell.angle_beta   90.00
_cell.angle_gamma   90.00
#
_symmetry.space_group_name_H-M   'P 1'
#
loop_
_entity.id
_entity.type
_entity.pdbx_description
1 polymer ?
#
loop_
_entity_poly.entity_id
_entity_poly.type
_entity_poly.pdbx_seq_one_letter_code
_entity_poly.pdbx_strand_id
1 'polypeptide(L)'
;MGLAVTQNGLARATSSLSLNRSIMLMAQDVYREPDDTIIVGNDTDGYTFALERGGELVLGSNSVTEVLPDDSDDTAPDSQVQKPSVIALEGETIVLQSDSRVTVTGGDISIEASTNPRLQGSFGGLGDPDASPAEVIVESGAIIDASGDDTTVVSVARNYVQVEARGNELADSPLQRDGAIRDETLVVDIREGTEFLNIEGAVASIERDVHERLSPGGTITIQSVGRVSIEEGATLDISGGSVTYSGDQVAPSQLVTADGQVLDMADADPNLVYSGVFGDFAFDHEKWGITETFLPALSYYEAGYIEGRDAGILEINAPGIVFEGNLIADTTAGIHQRMAPEDLAAGQFNALTRSYN
;
A
#
# COMPACT_ATOMS: atom_id res chain seq x y z
N MET A 1 12.99 26.74 -6.99
CA MET A 1 14.18 26.34 -7.76
C MET A 1 15.25 27.39 -7.58
N GLY A 2 16.47 27.04 -7.22
CA GLY A 2 17.60 27.94 -6.99
C GLY A 2 18.84 27.11 -6.67
N LEU A 3 20.05 27.71 -6.80
CA LEU A 3 21.31 27.03 -6.47
C LEU A 3 21.51 26.76 -4.97
N ALA A 4 20.77 27.44 -4.12
CA ALA A 4 20.73 27.18 -2.69
C ALA A 4 19.26 27.18 -2.26
N VAL A 5 18.82 26.09 -1.67
CA VAL A 5 17.48 25.92 -1.11
C VAL A 5 17.63 25.50 0.35
N THR A 6 17.09 26.29 1.26
CA THR A 6 17.09 25.96 2.69
C THR A 6 15.66 25.91 3.20
N GLN A 7 15.27 24.79 3.76
CA GLN A 7 13.97 24.57 4.38
C GLN A 7 14.18 24.48 5.91
N ASN A 8 13.71 25.49 6.67
CA ASN A 8 13.91 25.58 8.12
C ASN A 8 12.59 25.55 8.91
N GLY A 9 11.49 25.27 8.25
CA GLY A 9 10.17 25.31 8.88
C GLY A 9 9.38 24.04 8.63
N LEU A 10 8.08 24.20 8.41
CA LEU A 10 7.14 23.14 8.06
C LEU A 10 6.76 23.23 6.58
N ALA A 11 7.03 22.17 5.84
CA ALA A 11 6.47 21.92 4.52
C ALA A 11 5.52 20.71 4.61
N ARG A 12 4.22 20.94 4.48
CA ARG A 12 3.21 19.88 4.62
C ARG A 12 2.34 19.77 3.37
N ALA A 13 2.09 18.55 2.95
CA ALA A 13 1.05 18.18 1.99
C ALA A 13 0.19 17.04 2.56
N THR A 14 -0.96 16.79 1.96
CA THR A 14 -1.85 15.70 2.37
C THR A 14 -2.08 14.74 1.21
N SER A 15 -2.12 13.45 1.48
CA SER A 15 -2.51 12.39 0.56
C SER A 15 -3.99 12.07 0.75
N SER A 16 -4.74 12.00 -0.35
CA SER A 16 -6.16 11.61 -0.33
C SER A 16 -6.42 10.53 -1.38
N LEU A 17 -7.59 9.92 -1.35
CA LEU A 17 -7.98 8.88 -2.31
C LEU A 17 -7.99 9.35 -3.77
N SER A 18 -8.26 10.63 -4.00
CA SER A 18 -8.41 11.20 -5.34
C SER A 18 -7.20 11.98 -5.83
N LEU A 19 -6.33 12.43 -4.93
CA LEU A 19 -5.21 13.31 -5.24
C LEU A 19 -3.98 12.96 -4.40
N ASN A 20 -2.94 12.49 -5.07
CA ASN A 20 -1.63 12.34 -4.46
C ASN A 20 -0.92 13.69 -4.50
N ARG A 21 -0.58 14.20 -3.36
CA ARG A 21 0.20 15.43 -3.26
C ARG A 21 1.65 15.07 -2.94
N SER A 22 2.55 15.69 -3.69
CA SER A 22 3.99 15.46 -3.53
C SER A 22 4.67 16.76 -3.15
N ILE A 23 5.80 16.65 -2.45
CA ILE A 23 6.68 17.76 -2.15
C ILE A 23 7.96 17.54 -2.94
N MET A 24 8.36 18.57 -3.70
CA MET A 24 9.61 18.54 -4.46
C MET A 24 10.44 19.75 -4.07
N LEU A 25 11.62 19.50 -3.49
CA LEU A 25 12.61 20.52 -3.17
C LEU A 25 13.83 20.29 -4.05
N MET A 26 14.12 21.26 -4.90
CA MET A 26 15.14 21.13 -5.96
C MET A 26 16.11 22.31 -5.90
N ALA A 27 17.36 22.02 -5.59
CA ALA A 27 18.46 22.98 -5.66
C ALA A 27 19.21 22.79 -6.98
N GLN A 28 18.71 23.43 -8.04
CA GLN A 28 19.29 23.35 -9.37
C GLN A 28 19.10 24.65 -10.13
N ASP A 29 19.96 24.93 -11.09
CA ASP A 29 19.88 26.07 -11.97
C ASP A 29 20.18 25.69 -13.41
N VAL A 30 19.66 26.48 -14.33
CA VAL A 30 19.94 26.34 -15.77
C VAL A 30 21.06 27.31 -16.13
N TYR A 31 22.23 26.78 -16.39
CA TYR A 31 23.38 27.57 -16.80
C TYR A 31 23.40 27.72 -18.33
N ARG A 32 23.40 28.96 -18.80
CA ARG A 32 23.71 29.30 -20.20
C ARG A 32 25.15 29.78 -20.25
N GLU A 33 26.03 29.02 -20.87
CA GLU A 33 27.34 29.52 -21.19
C GLU A 33 27.22 30.67 -22.22
N PRO A 34 27.86 31.83 -21.93
CA PRO A 34 27.65 33.01 -22.77
C PRO A 34 28.26 32.90 -24.18
N ASP A 35 29.20 32.00 -24.44
CA ASP A 35 29.98 32.03 -25.67
C ASP A 35 30.37 30.69 -26.28
N ASP A 36 30.07 29.56 -25.69
CA ASP A 36 30.43 28.26 -26.28
C ASP A 36 29.19 27.51 -26.78
N THR A 37 29.09 27.39 -28.07
CA THR A 37 28.11 26.55 -28.74
C THR A 37 28.50 25.09 -28.55
N ILE A 38 27.99 24.42 -27.56
CA ILE A 38 28.14 22.97 -27.44
C ILE A 38 27.22 22.35 -28.47
N ILE A 39 27.77 21.95 -29.59
CA ILE A 39 27.07 21.16 -30.61
C ILE A 39 27.09 19.71 -30.15
N VAL A 40 25.97 19.25 -29.52
CA VAL A 40 25.78 17.83 -29.25
C VAL A 40 24.96 17.25 -30.41
N GLY A 41 25.65 16.50 -31.26
CA GLY A 41 25.05 15.84 -32.43
C GLY A 41 25.12 16.63 -33.72
N ASN A 42 24.93 15.92 -34.84
CA ASN A 42 24.99 16.44 -36.21
C ASN A 42 23.78 17.29 -36.62
N ASP A 43 23.17 18.01 -35.69
CA ASP A 43 22.03 18.86 -36.03
C ASP A 43 22.51 20.29 -36.32
N THR A 44 22.30 20.74 -37.55
CA THR A 44 22.78 22.01 -38.09
C THR A 44 21.91 23.21 -37.65
N ASP A 45 20.98 23.04 -36.72
CA ASP A 45 19.99 24.05 -36.40
C ASP A 45 20.35 24.90 -35.14
N GLY A 46 21.58 24.91 -34.68
CA GLY A 46 22.10 25.93 -33.77
C GLY A 46 21.43 26.02 -32.42
N TYR A 47 21.00 24.93 -31.82
CA TYR A 47 20.43 24.92 -30.49
C TYR A 47 21.52 25.05 -29.41
N THR A 48 21.47 26.10 -28.64
CA THR A 48 22.25 26.27 -27.41
C THR A 48 21.64 25.40 -26.32
N PHE A 49 22.30 24.32 -25.95
CA PHE A 49 21.85 23.53 -24.81
C PHE A 49 22.15 24.30 -23.51
N ALA A 50 21.12 24.48 -22.67
CA ALA A 50 21.31 24.94 -21.33
C ALA A 50 21.85 23.76 -20.49
N LEU A 51 23.01 23.93 -19.86
CA LEU A 51 23.51 23.00 -18.86
C LEU A 51 22.75 23.21 -17.56
N GLU A 52 22.24 22.16 -16.98
CA GLU A 52 21.73 22.18 -15.62
C GLU A 52 22.86 21.82 -14.67
N ARG A 53 22.94 22.50 -13.55
CA ARG A 53 23.87 22.20 -12.47
C ARG A 53 23.13 22.05 -11.17
N GLY A 54 23.54 21.09 -10.36
CA GLY A 54 23.05 20.91 -9.02
C GLY A 54 23.51 22.05 -8.09
N GLY A 55 22.79 22.26 -7.02
CA GLY A 55 23.09 23.21 -5.98
C GLY A 55 22.97 22.60 -4.60
N GLU A 56 23.03 23.43 -3.57
CA GLU A 56 22.95 23.01 -2.17
C GLU A 56 21.49 23.00 -1.69
N LEU A 57 21.01 21.84 -1.22
CA LEU A 57 19.72 21.68 -0.54
C LEU A 57 19.94 21.35 0.92
N VAL A 58 19.47 22.21 1.83
CA VAL A 58 19.56 21.99 3.27
C VAL A 58 18.17 21.88 3.88
N LEU A 59 17.89 20.78 4.52
CA LEU A 59 16.79 20.65 5.47
C LEU A 59 17.38 20.99 6.85
N GLY A 60 17.07 22.20 7.34
CA GLY A 60 17.66 22.74 8.56
C GLY A 60 17.21 21.99 9.81
N SER A 61 17.95 22.19 10.90
CA SER A 61 17.65 21.51 12.18
C SER A 61 16.22 21.74 12.63
N ASN A 62 15.53 20.68 13.06
CA ASN A 62 14.13 20.66 13.47
C ASN A 62 13.13 21.03 12.34
N SER A 63 13.56 21.07 11.10
CA SER A 63 12.63 21.25 9.98
C SER A 63 11.77 20.01 9.78
N VAL A 64 10.55 20.21 9.25
CA VAL A 64 9.61 19.14 8.98
C VAL A 64 9.14 19.23 7.53
N THR A 65 9.34 18.16 6.78
CA THR A 65 8.84 18.00 5.42
C THR A 65 7.99 16.74 5.39
N GLU A 66 6.66 16.88 5.25
CA GLU A 66 5.78 15.75 5.44
C GLU A 66 4.60 15.70 4.46
N VAL A 67 4.24 14.47 4.05
CA VAL A 67 2.99 14.16 3.36
C VAL A 67 2.24 13.13 4.19
N LEU A 68 1.14 13.55 4.79
CA LEU A 68 0.32 12.73 5.68
C LEU A 68 -1.02 12.37 5.00
N PRO A 69 -1.67 11.26 5.36
CA PRO A 69 -3.03 11.01 4.94
C PRO A 69 -3.96 12.14 5.39
N ASP A 70 -5.00 12.41 4.61
CA ASP A 70 -6.02 13.36 5.05
C ASP A 70 -7.01 12.67 5.99
N ASP A 71 -7.60 13.46 6.91
CA ASP A 71 -8.55 12.95 7.91
C ASP A 71 -9.99 12.87 7.36
N SER A 72 -10.17 12.82 6.02
CA SER A 72 -11.50 12.65 5.44
C SER A 72 -12.01 11.22 5.64
N ASP A 73 -13.32 11.07 5.86
CA ASP A 73 -13.98 9.76 5.91
C ASP A 73 -14.28 9.21 4.50
N ASP A 74 -13.63 9.73 3.46
CA ASP A 74 -13.84 9.28 2.09
C ASP A 74 -13.32 7.86 1.91
N THR A 75 -14.10 7.03 1.22
CA THR A 75 -13.74 5.67 0.84
C THR A 75 -13.80 5.49 -0.67
N ALA A 76 -13.07 4.53 -1.19
CA ALA A 76 -13.13 4.17 -2.60
C ALA A 76 -13.01 2.65 -2.77
N PRO A 77 -13.64 2.09 -3.83
CA PRO A 77 -13.53 0.66 -4.12
C PRO A 77 -12.08 0.20 -4.26
N ASP A 78 -11.80 -1.01 -3.80
CA ASP A 78 -10.45 -1.61 -3.83
C ASP A 78 -9.86 -1.68 -5.25
N SER A 79 -10.73 -1.80 -6.26
CA SER A 79 -10.34 -1.75 -7.68
C SER A 79 -9.77 -0.40 -8.15
N GLN A 80 -9.95 0.68 -7.39
CA GLN A 80 -9.37 1.98 -7.70
C GLN A 80 -7.91 2.03 -7.25
N VAL A 81 -6.99 2.08 -8.21
CA VAL A 81 -5.55 2.19 -7.93
C VAL A 81 -5.22 3.59 -7.39
N GLN A 82 -4.61 3.64 -6.22
CA GLN A 82 -4.00 4.84 -5.66
C GLN A 82 -2.50 4.84 -5.98
N LYS A 83 -1.98 5.99 -6.42
CA LYS A 83 -0.53 6.16 -6.59
C LYS A 83 0.08 6.63 -5.27
N PRO A 84 1.29 6.20 -4.91
CA PRO A 84 1.96 6.69 -3.72
C PRO A 84 2.24 8.20 -3.82
N SER A 85 2.22 8.89 -2.69
CA SER A 85 2.73 10.26 -2.58
C SER A 85 4.25 10.25 -2.55
N VAL A 86 4.87 11.34 -3.00
CA VAL A 86 6.33 11.40 -3.14
C VAL A 86 6.88 12.64 -2.46
N ILE A 87 7.98 12.49 -1.71
CA ILE A 87 8.88 13.58 -1.35
C ILE A 87 10.16 13.40 -2.16
N ALA A 88 10.45 14.37 -3.03
CA ALA A 88 11.66 14.38 -3.85
C ALA A 88 12.60 15.53 -3.43
N LEU A 89 13.84 15.17 -3.11
CA LEU A 89 14.92 16.09 -2.74
C LEU A 89 16.03 15.97 -3.77
N GLU A 90 16.31 17.03 -4.51
CA GLU A 90 17.29 17.05 -5.58
C GLU A 90 18.30 18.19 -5.40
N GLY A 91 19.59 17.89 -5.62
CA GLY A 91 20.68 18.86 -5.52
C GLY A 91 22.02 18.25 -5.91
N GLU A 92 23.11 19.01 -5.76
CA GLU A 92 24.47 18.48 -5.79
C GLU A 92 24.92 18.07 -4.40
N THR A 93 24.69 18.95 -3.41
CA THR A 93 24.87 18.63 -1.99
C THR A 93 23.52 18.69 -1.29
N ILE A 94 23.14 17.59 -0.64
CA ILE A 94 21.89 17.50 0.10
C ILE A 94 22.23 17.19 1.56
N VAL A 95 21.82 18.07 2.47
CA VAL A 95 22.07 17.93 3.91
C VAL A 95 20.74 17.89 4.67
N LEU A 96 20.49 16.80 5.35
CA LEU A 96 19.45 16.68 6.35
C LEU A 96 20.11 16.91 7.72
N GLN A 97 19.94 18.12 8.25
CA GLN A 97 20.56 18.50 9.52
C GLN A 97 19.90 17.80 10.71
N SER A 98 20.61 17.83 11.84
CA SER A 98 20.18 17.18 13.09
C SER A 98 18.73 17.50 13.45
N ASP A 99 17.97 16.47 13.84
CA ASP A 99 16.57 16.56 14.22
C ASP A 99 15.61 17.02 13.08
N SER A 100 16.10 17.12 11.84
CA SER A 100 15.20 17.30 10.69
C SER A 100 14.38 16.05 10.44
N ARG A 101 13.14 16.23 9.94
CA ARG A 101 12.23 15.12 9.66
C ARG A 101 11.69 15.19 8.24
N VAL A 102 11.77 14.06 7.54
CA VAL A 102 11.13 13.81 6.23
C VAL A 102 10.21 12.63 6.37
N THR A 103 8.89 12.83 6.25
CA THR A 103 7.89 11.78 6.48
C THR A 103 6.90 11.69 5.33
N VAL A 104 6.68 10.47 4.83
CA VAL A 104 5.62 10.17 3.87
C VAL A 104 4.98 8.83 4.24
N THR A 105 3.76 8.86 4.77
CA THR A 105 3.08 7.63 5.21
C THR A 105 2.81 6.72 4.01
N GLY A 106 3.39 5.50 4.03
CA GLY A 106 3.20 4.49 2.98
C GLY A 106 3.54 4.96 1.56
N GLY A 107 4.38 6.01 1.41
CA GLY A 107 4.73 6.60 0.12
C GLY A 107 6.22 6.51 -0.18
N ASP A 108 6.67 7.32 -1.15
CA ASP A 108 8.04 7.25 -1.65
C ASP A 108 8.84 8.49 -1.23
N ILE A 109 10.07 8.29 -0.73
CA ILE A 109 11.05 9.34 -0.49
C ILE A 109 12.23 9.12 -1.44
N SER A 110 12.49 10.09 -2.31
CA SER A 110 13.61 10.07 -3.25
C SER A 110 14.58 11.21 -2.92
N ILE A 111 15.84 10.88 -2.68
CA ILE A 111 16.93 11.83 -2.43
C ILE A 111 17.99 11.59 -3.48
N GLU A 112 18.21 12.57 -4.36
CA GLU A 112 19.09 12.41 -5.52
C GLU A 112 20.14 13.54 -5.57
N ALA A 113 21.40 13.18 -5.32
CA ALA A 113 22.53 14.10 -5.42
C ALA A 113 23.28 13.94 -6.74
N SER A 114 23.27 14.99 -7.57
CA SER A 114 23.91 15.00 -8.87
C SER A 114 24.46 16.35 -9.24
N THR A 115 25.67 16.40 -9.82
CA THR A 115 26.24 17.63 -10.39
C THR A 115 25.49 18.11 -11.63
N ASN A 116 24.80 17.19 -12.31
CA ASN A 116 24.01 17.50 -13.49
C ASN A 116 22.70 16.69 -13.49
N PRO A 117 21.58 17.27 -13.01
CA PRO A 117 20.31 16.60 -12.90
C PRO A 117 19.72 16.03 -14.20
N ARG A 118 20.15 16.56 -15.36
CA ARG A 118 19.72 16.02 -16.67
C ARG A 118 20.45 14.75 -17.09
N LEU A 119 21.65 14.58 -16.62
CA LEU A 119 22.40 13.36 -16.87
C LEU A 119 22.01 12.34 -15.79
N GLN A 120 20.76 11.93 -15.74
CA GLN A 120 20.33 10.74 -15.02
C GLN A 120 21.14 9.55 -15.57
N GLY A 121 22.37 9.53 -15.18
CA GLY A 121 23.32 8.49 -15.49
C GLY A 121 23.34 7.51 -14.36
N SER A 122 23.78 6.34 -14.65
CA SER A 122 23.94 5.20 -13.75
C SER A 122 24.38 5.63 -12.34
N PHE A 123 23.41 5.79 -11.45
CA PHE A 123 23.67 5.79 -10.03
C PHE A 123 24.13 4.36 -9.68
N GLY A 124 25.27 4.25 -9.09
CA GLY A 124 25.81 2.94 -8.75
C GLY A 124 26.69 2.35 -9.85
N GLY A 125 27.94 2.45 -9.66
CA GLY A 125 29.00 1.86 -10.41
C GLY A 125 30.25 1.78 -9.53
N LEU A 126 31.21 0.97 -9.93
CA LEU A 126 32.54 0.94 -9.33
C LEU A 126 33.33 2.23 -9.68
N GLY A 127 32.69 3.40 -9.45
CA GLY A 127 33.30 4.69 -9.66
C GLY A 127 34.18 5.09 -8.46
N ASP A 128 35.08 6.03 -8.71
CA ASP A 128 35.81 6.68 -7.63
C ASP A 128 34.86 7.64 -6.89
N PRO A 129 34.60 7.43 -5.57
CA PRO A 129 33.71 8.30 -4.79
C PRO A 129 34.19 9.77 -4.74
N ASP A 130 35.45 10.02 -5.02
CA ASP A 130 36.04 11.36 -5.07
C ASP A 130 35.99 12.00 -6.47
N ALA A 131 35.47 11.29 -7.47
CA ALA A 131 35.35 11.81 -8.84
C ALA A 131 34.24 12.86 -9.00
N SER A 132 33.30 12.94 -8.05
CA SER A 132 32.19 13.90 -8.05
C SER A 132 32.05 14.56 -6.68
N PRO A 133 31.81 15.89 -6.60
CA PRO A 133 31.49 16.56 -5.34
C PRO A 133 30.06 16.31 -4.84
N ALA A 134 29.23 15.58 -5.59
CA ALA A 134 27.86 15.31 -5.21
C ALA A 134 27.79 14.43 -3.96
N GLU A 135 26.99 14.85 -2.98
CA GLU A 135 26.88 14.12 -1.73
C GLU A 135 25.49 14.26 -1.08
N VAL A 136 25.12 13.22 -0.34
CA VAL A 136 23.98 13.23 0.57
C VAL A 136 24.51 13.02 1.99
N ILE A 137 24.17 13.91 2.91
CA ILE A 137 24.54 13.84 4.32
C ILE A 137 23.24 13.79 5.14
N VAL A 138 23.08 12.74 5.92
CA VAL A 138 21.99 12.59 6.91
C VAL A 138 22.64 12.66 8.29
N GLU A 139 22.51 13.82 8.94
CA GLU A 139 23.15 14.05 10.24
C GLU A 139 22.47 13.30 11.38
N SER A 140 23.18 13.15 12.49
CA SER A 140 22.69 12.53 13.71
C SER A 140 21.37 13.14 14.20
N GLY A 141 20.39 12.31 14.53
CA GLY A 141 19.04 12.73 14.94
C GLY A 141 18.07 13.02 13.79
N ALA A 142 18.54 13.11 12.55
CA ALA A 142 17.65 13.25 11.40
C ALA A 142 16.82 11.99 11.18
N ILE A 143 15.56 12.16 10.75
CA ILE A 143 14.61 11.06 10.54
C ILE A 143 14.08 11.09 9.11
N ILE A 144 14.19 9.97 8.43
CA ILE A 144 13.56 9.71 7.12
C ILE A 144 12.56 8.56 7.34
N ASP A 145 11.27 8.84 7.16
CA ASP A 145 10.18 7.96 7.57
C ASP A 145 9.19 7.76 6.42
N ALA A 146 9.16 6.54 5.90
CA ALA A 146 8.22 6.06 4.90
C ALA A 146 7.37 4.89 5.45
N SER A 147 7.19 4.83 6.76
CA SER A 147 6.41 3.77 7.41
C SER A 147 4.94 3.79 7.01
N GLY A 148 4.31 2.62 7.05
CA GLY A 148 2.89 2.44 6.78
C GLY A 148 2.01 2.92 7.94
N ASP A 149 0.75 3.23 7.63
CA ASP A 149 -0.26 3.63 8.62
C ASP A 149 -0.74 2.43 9.46
N ASP A 150 -0.89 2.61 10.76
CA ASP A 150 -1.37 1.61 11.71
C ASP A 150 -2.65 2.04 12.47
N THR A 151 -3.26 3.13 12.05
CA THR A 151 -4.40 3.75 12.74
C THR A 151 -5.75 3.20 12.30
N THR A 152 -5.81 2.47 11.20
CA THR A 152 -7.06 1.95 10.62
C THR A 152 -7.73 0.91 11.50
N VAL A 153 -9.01 1.13 11.80
CA VAL A 153 -9.87 0.16 12.52
C VAL A 153 -11.14 -0.09 11.73
N VAL A 154 -11.39 -1.36 11.38
CA VAL A 154 -12.58 -1.81 10.63
C VAL A 154 -13.28 -2.96 11.33
N SER A 155 -14.56 -3.21 11.05
CA SER A 155 -15.27 -4.38 11.58
C SER A 155 -14.88 -5.65 10.82
N VAL A 156 -14.79 -6.80 11.51
CA VAL A 156 -14.65 -8.13 10.88
C VAL A 156 -15.80 -8.43 9.91
N ALA A 157 -16.96 -7.81 10.11
CA ALA A 157 -18.11 -7.96 9.20
C ALA A 157 -17.81 -7.53 7.76
N ARG A 158 -16.77 -6.69 7.53
CA ARG A 158 -16.34 -6.32 6.18
C ARG A 158 -15.78 -7.49 5.36
N ASN A 159 -15.35 -8.55 6.03
CA ASN A 159 -14.90 -9.77 5.35
C ASN A 159 -16.06 -10.60 4.78
N TYR A 160 -17.29 -10.21 5.06
CA TYR A 160 -18.50 -10.90 4.62
C TYR A 160 -19.21 -10.05 3.56
N VAL A 161 -19.09 -10.48 2.30
CA VAL A 161 -19.71 -9.78 1.18
C VAL A 161 -21.06 -10.38 0.83
N GLN A 162 -21.99 -9.51 0.41
CA GLN A 162 -23.30 -9.92 -0.09
C GLN A 162 -23.26 -10.06 -1.60
N VAL A 163 -23.65 -11.22 -2.11
CA VAL A 163 -23.67 -11.52 -3.54
C VAL A 163 -25.02 -12.06 -3.93
N GLU A 164 -25.65 -11.45 -4.92
CA GLU A 164 -26.90 -11.98 -5.49
C GLU A 164 -26.56 -13.06 -6.51
N ALA A 165 -27.11 -14.28 -6.33
CA ALA A 165 -26.83 -15.45 -7.14
C ALA A 165 -27.53 -15.35 -8.53
N ARG A 166 -26.92 -14.57 -9.45
CA ARG A 166 -27.40 -14.34 -10.81
C ARG A 166 -26.57 -15.09 -11.86
N GLY A 167 -26.86 -14.80 -13.13
CA GLY A 167 -26.28 -15.50 -14.26
C GLY A 167 -24.75 -15.44 -14.35
N ASN A 168 -24.13 -14.30 -14.01
CA ASN A 168 -22.67 -14.13 -14.04
C ASN A 168 -22.01 -14.77 -12.82
N GLU A 169 -22.57 -14.56 -11.65
CA GLU A 169 -22.11 -15.11 -10.37
C GLU A 169 -22.22 -16.64 -10.35
N LEU A 170 -23.24 -17.18 -11.05
CA LEU A 170 -23.46 -18.63 -11.22
C LEU A 170 -22.84 -19.19 -12.53
N ALA A 171 -21.89 -18.48 -13.16
CA ALA A 171 -21.34 -18.90 -14.46
C ALA A 171 -20.72 -20.30 -14.40
N ASP A 172 -20.02 -20.62 -13.34
CA ASP A 172 -19.32 -21.88 -13.11
C ASP A 172 -20.19 -22.94 -12.41
N SER A 173 -21.43 -22.58 -12.04
CA SER A 173 -22.40 -23.45 -11.37
C SER A 173 -23.66 -23.67 -12.21
N PRO A 174 -23.55 -24.35 -13.37
CA PRO A 174 -24.67 -24.45 -14.33
C PRO A 174 -25.93 -25.13 -13.79
N LEU A 175 -25.82 -25.99 -12.78
CA LEU A 175 -26.97 -26.62 -12.13
C LEU A 175 -27.81 -25.63 -11.32
N GLN A 176 -27.20 -24.52 -10.89
CA GLN A 176 -27.85 -23.52 -10.03
C GLN A 176 -28.58 -22.44 -10.84
N ARG A 177 -28.33 -22.32 -12.14
CA ARG A 177 -28.89 -21.26 -12.99
C ARG A 177 -30.42 -21.23 -13.03
N ASP A 178 -31.06 -22.36 -12.83
CA ASP A 178 -32.52 -22.51 -12.77
C ASP A 178 -32.97 -23.21 -11.47
N GLY A 179 -32.07 -23.29 -10.48
CA GLY A 179 -32.27 -23.92 -9.17
C GLY A 179 -32.88 -22.98 -8.12
N ALA A 180 -33.07 -23.52 -6.93
CA ALA A 180 -33.66 -22.80 -5.78
C ALA A 180 -32.79 -21.65 -5.23
N ILE A 181 -31.50 -21.60 -5.59
CA ILE A 181 -30.58 -20.59 -5.12
C ILE A 181 -30.55 -19.33 -6.04
N ARG A 182 -31.11 -19.46 -7.24
CA ARG A 182 -31.15 -18.35 -8.17
C ARG A 182 -31.90 -17.15 -7.59
N ASP A 183 -31.33 -15.95 -7.81
CA ASP A 183 -31.82 -14.66 -7.35
C ASP A 183 -31.81 -14.47 -5.81
N GLU A 184 -31.27 -15.47 -5.06
CA GLU A 184 -31.03 -15.32 -3.61
C GLU A 184 -29.81 -14.44 -3.36
N THR A 185 -29.84 -13.70 -2.24
CA THR A 185 -28.68 -12.93 -1.75
C THR A 185 -27.93 -13.75 -0.72
N LEU A 186 -26.68 -14.07 -1.03
CA LEU A 186 -25.83 -14.91 -0.19
C LEU A 186 -24.73 -14.07 0.45
N VAL A 187 -24.40 -14.37 1.70
CA VAL A 187 -23.31 -13.75 2.46
C VAL A 187 -22.13 -14.72 2.47
N VAL A 188 -21.00 -14.30 1.91
CA VAL A 188 -19.80 -15.12 1.74
C VAL A 188 -18.63 -14.52 2.48
N ASP A 189 -17.88 -15.34 3.23
CA ASP A 189 -16.58 -14.94 3.80
C ASP A 189 -15.52 -14.93 2.69
N ILE A 190 -14.97 -13.75 2.39
CA ILE A 190 -13.98 -13.58 1.32
C ILE A 190 -12.65 -14.25 1.61
N ARG A 191 -12.34 -14.55 2.87
CA ARG A 191 -11.10 -15.20 3.30
C ARG A 191 -11.10 -16.69 3.00
N GLU A 192 -12.27 -17.31 3.08
CA GLU A 192 -12.46 -18.72 2.75
C GLU A 192 -12.81 -18.90 1.26
N GLY A 193 -13.49 -17.90 0.69
CA GLY A 193 -13.97 -17.96 -0.69
C GLY A 193 -15.08 -18.98 -0.91
N THR A 194 -15.42 -19.26 -2.15
CA THR A 194 -16.35 -20.32 -2.54
C THR A 194 -16.17 -20.67 -4.01
N GLU A 195 -16.30 -21.96 -4.37
CA GLU A 195 -16.38 -22.41 -5.76
C GLU A 195 -17.79 -22.28 -6.34
N PHE A 196 -18.78 -22.05 -5.48
CA PHE A 196 -20.20 -22.00 -5.82
C PHE A 196 -20.59 -20.71 -6.57
N LEU A 197 -19.99 -19.58 -6.20
CA LEU A 197 -20.29 -18.25 -6.76
C LEU A 197 -19.01 -17.53 -7.16
N ASN A 198 -19.08 -16.80 -8.27
CA ASN A 198 -18.06 -15.77 -8.55
C ASN A 198 -18.31 -14.54 -7.66
N ILE A 199 -17.40 -14.29 -6.74
CA ILE A 199 -17.46 -13.16 -5.79
C ILE A 199 -16.50 -12.02 -6.14
N GLU A 200 -15.72 -12.12 -7.24
CA GLU A 200 -14.69 -11.13 -7.60
C GLU A 200 -15.23 -9.71 -7.68
N GLY A 201 -16.45 -9.53 -8.26
CA GLY A 201 -17.08 -8.21 -8.35
C GLY A 201 -17.43 -7.61 -6.99
N ALA A 202 -17.88 -8.43 -6.04
CA ALA A 202 -18.19 -8.00 -4.69
C ALA A 202 -16.92 -7.66 -3.92
N VAL A 203 -15.86 -8.47 -4.04
CA VAL A 203 -14.55 -8.19 -3.43
C VAL A 203 -13.95 -6.89 -3.98
N ALA A 204 -13.98 -6.70 -5.31
CA ALA A 204 -13.47 -5.49 -5.96
C ALA A 204 -14.25 -4.21 -5.58
N SER A 205 -15.46 -4.35 -5.06
CA SER A 205 -16.30 -3.24 -4.60
C SER A 205 -16.13 -2.91 -3.11
N ILE A 206 -15.32 -3.67 -2.36
CA ILE A 206 -15.01 -3.33 -0.96
C ILE A 206 -14.36 -1.96 -0.92
N GLU A 207 -14.92 -1.07 -0.13
CA GLU A 207 -14.42 0.29 0.02
C GLU A 207 -13.34 0.35 1.10
N ARG A 208 -12.27 1.10 0.78
CA ARG A 208 -11.14 1.36 1.69
C ARG A 208 -10.88 2.85 1.77
N ASP A 209 -10.51 3.33 2.95
CA ASP A 209 -10.07 4.69 3.16
C ASP A 209 -8.58 4.90 2.80
N VAL A 210 -8.11 6.12 2.90
CA VAL A 210 -6.72 6.46 2.58
C VAL A 210 -5.74 5.85 3.57
N HIS A 211 -6.07 5.77 4.86
CA HIS A 211 -5.22 5.22 5.92
C HIS A 211 -4.96 3.73 5.67
N GLU A 212 -6.02 2.97 5.36
CA GLU A 212 -5.87 1.57 5.02
C GLU A 212 -4.99 1.34 3.80
N ARG A 213 -5.13 2.17 2.76
CA ARG A 213 -4.34 2.08 1.54
C ARG A 213 -2.87 2.44 1.72
N LEU A 214 -2.57 3.28 2.71
CA LEU A 214 -1.22 3.69 3.08
C LEU A 214 -0.62 2.83 4.20
N SER A 215 -1.26 1.73 4.57
CA SER A 215 -0.75 0.82 5.60
C SER A 215 0.50 0.00 5.19
N PRO A 216 0.81 -0.34 3.92
CA PRO A 216 2.11 -0.91 3.58
C PRO A 216 3.24 0.09 3.80
N GLY A 217 4.45 -0.41 4.16
CA GLY A 217 5.65 0.42 4.21
C GLY A 217 6.03 0.93 2.82
N GLY A 218 6.51 2.17 2.73
CA GLY A 218 6.86 2.83 1.49
C GLY A 218 8.30 2.58 1.04
N THR A 219 8.81 3.42 0.13
CA THR A 219 10.15 3.28 -0.43
C THR A 219 11.02 4.48 -0.05
N ILE A 220 12.24 4.21 0.43
CA ILE A 220 13.28 5.23 0.58
C ILE A 220 14.38 4.94 -0.44
N THR A 221 14.59 5.86 -1.37
CA THR A 221 15.66 5.78 -2.37
C THR A 221 16.63 6.94 -2.16
N ILE A 222 17.90 6.62 -1.89
CA ILE A 222 18.97 7.61 -1.72
C ILE A 222 20.03 7.33 -2.79
N GLN A 223 20.25 8.29 -3.67
CA GLN A 223 21.18 8.14 -4.79
C GLN A 223 22.16 9.31 -4.85
N SER A 224 23.43 9.02 -5.16
CA SER A 224 24.43 10.03 -5.38
C SER A 224 25.41 9.58 -6.46
N VAL A 225 25.87 10.50 -7.31
CA VAL A 225 27.01 10.25 -8.22
C VAL A 225 28.36 10.37 -7.51
N GLY A 226 28.40 10.70 -6.23
CA GLY A 226 29.57 10.78 -5.36
C GLY A 226 29.39 9.98 -4.07
N ARG A 227 29.00 10.63 -3.00
CA ARG A 227 28.94 10.01 -1.66
C ARG A 227 27.54 10.05 -1.04
N VAL A 228 27.28 9.05 -0.20
CA VAL A 228 26.15 9.02 0.74
C VAL A 228 26.72 8.75 2.13
N SER A 229 26.41 9.61 3.09
CA SER A 229 26.78 9.48 4.50
C SER A 229 25.55 9.56 5.38
N ILE A 230 25.29 8.51 6.12
CA ILE A 230 24.21 8.43 7.11
C ILE A 230 24.87 8.23 8.48
N GLU A 231 24.82 9.28 9.30
CA GLU A 231 25.55 9.34 10.57
C GLU A 231 24.91 8.51 11.67
N GLU A 232 25.70 8.17 12.68
CA GLU A 232 25.23 7.52 13.90
C GLU A 232 24.13 8.36 14.56
N GLY A 233 22.99 7.73 14.88
CA GLY A 233 21.82 8.40 15.46
C GLY A 233 20.79 8.91 14.45
N ALA A 234 21.10 8.93 13.15
CA ALA A 234 20.10 9.08 12.11
C ALA A 234 19.19 7.85 12.04
N THR A 235 17.93 8.04 11.67
CA THR A 235 16.94 6.93 11.59
C THR A 235 16.23 6.93 10.24
N LEU A 236 16.22 5.77 9.60
CA LEU A 236 15.43 5.47 8.42
C LEU A 236 14.37 4.46 8.80
N ASP A 237 13.09 4.78 8.58
CA ASP A 237 11.97 3.90 8.94
C ASP A 237 11.16 3.54 7.69
N ILE A 238 11.05 2.24 7.43
CA ILE A 238 10.28 1.66 6.35
C ILE A 238 9.32 0.59 6.88
N SER A 239 8.95 0.66 8.16
CA SER A 239 8.08 -0.33 8.80
C SER A 239 6.73 -0.44 8.11
N GLY A 240 6.20 -1.64 8.04
CA GLY A 240 4.82 -1.87 7.64
C GLY A 240 3.86 -1.48 8.76
N GLY A 241 2.75 -0.86 8.41
CA GLY A 241 1.65 -0.59 9.33
C GLY A 241 0.74 -1.80 9.53
N SER A 242 -0.50 -1.54 9.92
CA SER A 242 -1.47 -2.60 10.17
C SER A 242 -2.91 -2.11 10.06
N VAL A 243 -3.83 -3.06 9.85
CA VAL A 243 -5.27 -2.84 9.96
C VAL A 243 -5.81 -3.64 11.14
N THR A 244 -6.49 -2.97 12.06
CA THR A 244 -7.14 -3.61 13.20
C THR A 244 -8.59 -3.94 12.85
N TYR A 245 -8.93 -5.22 12.83
CA TYR A 245 -10.31 -5.68 12.70
C TYR A 245 -10.95 -5.79 14.08
N SER A 246 -11.98 -4.99 14.33
CA SER A 246 -12.79 -5.09 15.56
C SER A 246 -13.78 -6.24 15.44
N GLY A 247 -13.99 -6.98 16.56
CA GLY A 247 -14.95 -8.07 16.59
C GLY A 247 -16.39 -7.59 16.38
N ASP A 248 -17.20 -8.41 15.70
CA ASP A 248 -18.59 -8.09 15.38
C ASP A 248 -19.45 -9.35 15.27
N GLN A 249 -20.77 -9.16 15.15
CA GLN A 249 -21.73 -10.24 14.82
C GLN A 249 -21.74 -10.47 13.31
N VAL A 250 -21.49 -11.69 12.90
CA VAL A 250 -21.50 -12.10 11.48
C VAL A 250 -22.50 -13.22 11.23
N ALA A 251 -23.06 -13.27 10.04
CA ALA A 251 -24.06 -14.26 9.66
C ALA A 251 -23.82 -14.74 8.22
N PRO A 252 -22.81 -15.59 7.98
CA PRO A 252 -22.56 -16.17 6.65
C PRO A 252 -23.74 -17.08 6.23
N SER A 253 -24.00 -17.15 4.94
CA SER A 253 -25.02 -18.03 4.40
C SER A 253 -24.58 -19.48 4.43
N GLN A 254 -25.52 -20.37 4.64
CA GLN A 254 -25.36 -21.81 4.50
C GLN A 254 -26.39 -22.35 3.50
N LEU A 255 -26.03 -23.37 2.72
CA LEU A 255 -26.89 -23.97 1.72
C LEU A 255 -27.41 -25.32 2.19
N VAL A 256 -28.64 -25.64 1.82
CA VAL A 256 -29.27 -26.94 2.11
C VAL A 256 -29.31 -27.77 0.85
N THR A 257 -28.68 -28.94 0.86
CA THR A 257 -28.72 -29.88 -0.24
C THR A 257 -30.10 -30.58 -0.37
N ALA A 258 -30.39 -31.23 -1.48
CA ALA A 258 -31.64 -31.90 -1.70
C ALA A 258 -31.91 -33.06 -0.71
N ASP A 259 -30.89 -33.63 -0.10
CA ASP A 259 -30.97 -34.67 0.94
C ASP A 259 -30.97 -34.10 2.36
N GLY A 260 -30.98 -32.76 2.50
CA GLY A 260 -31.11 -32.05 3.79
C GLY A 260 -29.81 -31.81 4.54
N GLN A 261 -28.65 -32.01 3.92
CA GLN A 261 -27.37 -31.64 4.49
C GLN A 261 -27.18 -30.11 4.43
N VAL A 262 -26.67 -29.51 5.50
CA VAL A 262 -26.32 -28.08 5.55
C VAL A 262 -24.83 -27.93 5.31
N LEU A 263 -24.46 -27.09 4.35
CA LEU A 263 -23.07 -26.78 3.98
C LEU A 263 -22.78 -25.30 4.08
N ASP A 264 -21.61 -24.96 4.58
CA ASP A 264 -21.10 -23.59 4.53
C ASP A 264 -20.77 -23.19 3.08
N MET A 265 -20.74 -21.90 2.79
CA MET A 265 -20.46 -21.40 1.44
C MET A 265 -19.08 -21.84 0.92
N ALA A 266 -18.09 -21.99 1.81
CA ALA A 266 -16.75 -22.47 1.46
C ALA A 266 -16.75 -23.96 0.99
N ASP A 267 -17.66 -24.78 1.54
CA ASP A 267 -17.78 -26.20 1.24
C ASP A 267 -18.85 -26.50 0.16
N ALA A 268 -19.50 -25.47 -0.36
CA ALA A 268 -20.58 -25.62 -1.33
C ALA A 268 -20.06 -26.07 -2.71
N ASP A 269 -20.36 -27.32 -3.10
CA ASP A 269 -19.97 -27.87 -4.39
C ASP A 269 -20.95 -27.38 -5.49
N PRO A 270 -20.48 -26.73 -6.58
CA PRO A 270 -21.30 -26.27 -7.69
C PRO A 270 -22.07 -27.41 -8.43
N ASN A 271 -21.65 -28.67 -8.25
CA ASN A 271 -22.25 -29.85 -8.89
C ASN A 271 -23.31 -30.52 -8.04
N LEU A 272 -23.63 -30.06 -6.85
CA LEU A 272 -24.71 -30.53 -6.02
C LEU A 272 -26.01 -29.77 -6.30
N VAL A 273 -27.15 -30.45 -6.06
CA VAL A 273 -28.46 -29.79 -6.12
C VAL A 273 -28.85 -29.31 -4.73
N TYR A 274 -29.14 -28.03 -4.64
CA TYR A 274 -29.57 -27.39 -3.39
C TYR A 274 -31.07 -27.14 -3.39
N SER A 275 -31.68 -27.28 -2.23
CA SER A 275 -33.12 -27.02 -2.01
C SER A 275 -33.39 -25.58 -1.54
N GLY A 276 -32.38 -24.85 -1.07
CA GLY A 276 -32.49 -23.46 -0.62
C GLY A 276 -31.37 -23.05 0.29
N VAL A 277 -31.48 -21.80 0.83
CA VAL A 277 -30.59 -21.24 1.86
C VAL A 277 -31.08 -21.70 3.23
N PHE A 278 -30.17 -22.08 4.11
CA PHE A 278 -30.54 -22.49 5.47
C PHE A 278 -31.06 -21.27 6.24
N GLY A 279 -32.23 -21.45 6.84
CA GLY A 279 -32.88 -20.39 7.63
C GLY A 279 -34.09 -19.75 6.97
N ASP A 280 -34.25 -19.83 5.68
CA ASP A 280 -35.43 -19.38 4.93
C ASP A 280 -36.54 -20.41 4.93
N PHE A 281 -37.04 -20.80 6.12
CA PHE A 281 -38.22 -21.67 6.19
C PHE A 281 -39.47 -20.81 6.37
N ALA A 282 -40.27 -20.70 5.34
CA ALA A 282 -41.63 -20.20 5.41
C ALA A 282 -42.60 -21.40 5.50
N PHE A 283 -43.36 -21.49 6.56
CA PHE A 283 -44.47 -22.41 6.66
C PHE A 283 -45.75 -21.71 6.26
N ASP A 284 -46.31 -22.06 5.11
CA ASP A 284 -47.62 -21.61 4.69
C ASP A 284 -48.71 -22.45 5.37
N HIS A 285 -49.38 -21.80 6.28
CA HIS A 285 -50.59 -22.33 6.89
C HIS A 285 -51.79 -22.01 6.00
N GLU A 286 -51.96 -22.73 4.87
CA GLU A 286 -53.02 -22.49 3.88
C GLU A 286 -54.40 -22.38 4.51
N LYS A 287 -54.67 -23.13 5.61
CA LYS A 287 -55.93 -23.12 6.31
C LYS A 287 -56.24 -21.82 7.04
N TRP A 288 -55.23 -21.00 7.37
CA TRP A 288 -55.40 -19.77 8.12
C TRP A 288 -54.86 -18.55 7.35
N GLY A 289 -54.31 -18.74 6.17
CA GLY A 289 -53.76 -17.66 5.34
C GLY A 289 -52.59 -16.91 6.03
N ILE A 290 -51.84 -17.64 6.88
CA ILE A 290 -50.70 -17.09 7.62
C ILE A 290 -49.46 -17.81 7.12
N THR A 291 -48.46 -17.02 6.71
CA THR A 291 -47.10 -17.49 6.44
C THR A 291 -46.24 -17.17 7.68
N GLU A 292 -45.78 -18.19 8.38
CA GLU A 292 -44.80 -18.06 9.45
C GLU A 292 -43.42 -18.18 8.84
N THR A 293 -42.63 -17.11 8.89
CA THR A 293 -41.22 -17.11 8.48
C THR A 293 -40.33 -17.30 9.72
N PHE A 294 -39.65 -18.42 9.79
CA PHE A 294 -38.64 -18.67 10.83
C PHE A 294 -37.30 -18.27 10.24
N LEU A 295 -36.71 -17.22 10.78
CA LEU A 295 -35.33 -16.80 10.53
C LEU A 295 -34.47 -17.28 11.70
N PRO A 296 -33.88 -18.46 11.72
CA PRO A 296 -32.79 -18.74 12.62
C PRO A 296 -31.61 -17.93 12.11
N ALA A 297 -31.38 -16.77 12.71
CA ALA A 297 -30.14 -16.03 12.48
C ALA A 297 -29.01 -16.92 13.03
N LEU A 298 -28.29 -17.58 12.17
CA LEU A 298 -27.02 -18.24 12.48
C LEU A 298 -25.91 -17.19 12.65
N SER A 299 -26.21 -16.11 13.35
CA SER A 299 -25.21 -15.11 13.67
C SER A 299 -24.36 -15.59 14.84
N TYR A 300 -23.07 -15.44 14.71
CA TYR A 300 -22.12 -15.64 15.80
C TYR A 300 -21.20 -14.44 15.94
N TYR A 301 -20.64 -14.30 17.12
CA TYR A 301 -19.64 -13.27 17.34
C TYR A 301 -18.29 -13.76 16.86
N GLU A 302 -17.70 -13.02 15.92
CA GLU A 302 -16.33 -13.21 15.49
C GLU A 302 -15.40 -12.24 16.25
N ALA A 303 -14.33 -12.78 16.82
CA ALA A 303 -13.36 -11.96 17.54
C ALA A 303 -12.52 -11.13 16.57
N GLY A 304 -12.17 -9.92 17.01
CA GLY A 304 -11.28 -9.05 16.26
C GLY A 304 -9.85 -9.59 16.19
N TYR A 305 -9.10 -9.11 15.19
CA TYR A 305 -7.70 -9.46 14.97
C TYR A 305 -6.95 -8.30 14.31
N ILE A 306 -5.61 -8.42 14.24
CA ILE A 306 -4.77 -7.48 13.51
C ILE A 306 -4.27 -8.14 12.23
N GLU A 307 -4.29 -7.40 11.13
CA GLU A 307 -3.68 -7.74 9.87
C GLU A 307 -2.52 -6.78 9.61
N GLY A 308 -1.29 -7.29 9.66
CA GLY A 308 -0.08 -6.50 9.43
C GLY A 308 0.21 -6.33 7.94
N ARG A 309 1.06 -5.37 7.63
CA ARG A 309 1.56 -5.10 6.28
C ARG A 309 3.05 -5.33 6.21
N ASP A 310 3.53 -5.57 4.98
CA ASP A 310 4.94 -5.73 4.72
C ASP A 310 5.68 -4.41 4.94
N ALA A 311 6.92 -4.51 5.40
CA ALA A 311 7.85 -3.38 5.42
C ALA A 311 8.20 -2.97 3.99
N GLY A 312 8.60 -1.70 3.84
CA GLY A 312 8.95 -1.10 2.58
C GLY A 312 10.33 -1.50 2.06
N ILE A 313 10.86 -0.66 1.17
CA ILE A 313 12.14 -0.88 0.50
C ILE A 313 13.09 0.28 0.83
N LEU A 314 14.33 -0.04 1.22
CA LEU A 314 15.43 0.90 1.26
C LEU A 314 16.42 0.60 0.13
N GLU A 315 16.66 1.59 -0.72
CA GLU A 315 17.65 1.51 -1.79
C GLU A 315 18.67 2.65 -1.66
N ILE A 316 19.96 2.32 -1.56
CA ILE A 316 21.05 3.29 -1.50
C ILE A 316 22.05 2.98 -2.61
N ASN A 317 22.23 3.95 -3.52
CA ASN A 317 23.10 3.83 -4.68
C ASN A 317 24.10 4.99 -4.74
N ALA A 318 25.38 4.70 -4.51
CA ALA A 318 26.47 5.67 -4.66
C ALA A 318 27.82 4.95 -4.83
N PRO A 319 28.84 5.58 -5.44
CA PRO A 319 30.21 5.08 -5.45
C PRO A 319 30.82 4.96 -4.04
N GLY A 320 30.47 5.87 -3.13
CA GLY A 320 30.91 5.86 -1.73
C GLY A 320 29.72 5.89 -0.77
N ILE A 321 29.58 4.87 0.08
CA ILE A 321 28.48 4.77 1.07
C ILE A 321 29.08 4.56 2.45
N VAL A 322 28.67 5.40 3.40
CA VAL A 322 28.88 5.25 4.84
C VAL A 322 27.50 5.18 5.50
N PHE A 323 27.17 4.08 6.13
CA PHE A 323 25.90 3.86 6.82
C PHE A 323 26.17 3.51 8.28
N GLU A 324 26.00 4.47 9.19
CA GLU A 324 26.16 4.31 10.64
C GLU A 324 24.84 4.53 11.40
N GLY A 325 23.78 4.93 10.69
CA GLY A 325 22.45 5.17 11.24
C GLY A 325 21.66 3.89 11.56
N ASN A 326 20.43 4.08 12.00
CA ASN A 326 19.50 3.01 12.33
C ASN A 326 18.53 2.80 11.17
N LEU A 327 18.32 1.53 10.78
CA LEU A 327 17.24 1.13 9.91
C LEU A 327 16.16 0.43 10.74
N ILE A 328 14.92 0.90 10.64
CA ILE A 328 13.74 0.27 11.23
C ILE A 328 12.89 -0.27 10.06
N ALA A 329 12.56 -1.56 10.15
CA ALA A 329 11.77 -2.27 9.12
C ALA A 329 10.89 -3.32 9.81
N ASP A 330 10.14 -2.86 10.81
CA ASP A 330 9.30 -3.74 11.61
C ASP A 330 8.04 -4.15 10.84
N THR A 331 7.59 -5.38 11.09
CA THR A 331 6.35 -5.92 10.52
C THR A 331 5.53 -6.58 11.62
N THR A 332 4.23 -6.43 11.55
CA THR A 332 3.30 -7.11 12.46
C THR A 332 2.65 -8.28 11.72
N ALA A 333 2.79 -9.50 12.26
CA ALA A 333 2.13 -10.66 11.70
C ALA A 333 0.83 -10.95 12.47
N GLY A 334 -0.30 -10.81 11.78
CA GLY A 334 -1.62 -11.16 12.31
C GLY A 334 -1.81 -12.68 12.46
N ILE A 335 -2.79 -13.08 13.27
CA ILE A 335 -3.07 -14.51 13.57
C ILE A 335 -3.48 -15.30 12.33
N HIS A 336 -4.16 -14.65 11.36
CA HIS A 336 -4.62 -15.27 10.12
C HIS A 336 -3.59 -15.20 8.98
N GLN A 337 -2.46 -14.53 9.19
CA GLN A 337 -1.38 -14.40 8.22
C GLN A 337 -0.28 -15.44 8.40
N ARG A 338 -0.42 -16.35 9.36
CA ARG A 338 0.56 -17.42 9.65
C ARG A 338 -0.03 -18.76 9.29
N MET A 339 0.73 -19.58 8.56
CA MET A 339 0.36 -20.98 8.37
C MET A 339 0.55 -21.74 9.70
N ALA A 340 -0.38 -22.65 10.00
CA ALA A 340 -0.17 -23.57 11.12
C ALA A 340 1.05 -24.46 10.85
N PRO A 341 1.84 -24.84 11.89
CA PRO A 341 3.04 -25.67 11.72
C PRO A 341 2.75 -27.00 11.00
N GLU A 342 1.59 -27.57 11.19
CA GLU A 342 1.14 -28.80 10.53
C GLU A 342 0.88 -28.65 9.02
N ASP A 343 0.63 -27.44 8.56
CA ASP A 343 0.37 -27.14 7.13
C ASP A 343 1.67 -26.85 6.36
N LEU A 344 2.80 -26.81 7.06
CA LEU A 344 4.10 -26.57 6.44
C LEU A 344 4.66 -27.89 5.88
N ALA A 345 4.89 -27.91 4.57
CA ALA A 345 5.68 -29.00 3.99
C ALA A 345 7.12 -28.98 4.53
N ALA A 346 7.75 -30.18 4.61
CA ALA A 346 9.11 -30.30 5.10
C ALA A 346 10.07 -29.38 4.31
N GLY A 347 10.69 -28.41 5.00
CA GLY A 347 11.60 -27.43 4.40
C GLY A 347 10.95 -26.10 4.03
N GLN A 348 9.66 -25.91 4.22
CA GLN A 348 9.03 -24.59 4.12
C GLN A 348 9.17 -23.82 5.43
N PHE A 349 9.41 -22.52 5.30
CA PHE A 349 9.37 -21.60 6.43
C PHE A 349 7.95 -21.06 6.60
N ASN A 350 7.61 -20.68 7.82
CA ASN A 350 6.36 -19.98 8.14
C ASN A 350 6.39 -18.60 7.44
N ALA A 351 5.99 -18.58 6.17
CA ALA A 351 5.85 -17.33 5.44
C ALA A 351 4.53 -16.69 5.87
N LEU A 352 4.52 -15.36 5.97
CA LEU A 352 3.28 -14.60 6.04
C LEU A 352 2.45 -14.99 4.79
N THR A 353 1.25 -15.50 5.01
CA THR A 353 0.31 -15.63 3.90
C THR A 353 0.07 -14.22 3.37
N ARG A 354 0.17 -14.07 2.05
CA ARG A 354 0.06 -12.77 1.38
C ARG A 354 -1.05 -11.94 2.00
N SER A 355 -0.75 -10.68 2.35
CA SER A 355 -1.77 -9.66 2.43
C SER A 355 -2.57 -9.71 1.13
N TYR A 356 -3.87 -9.83 1.21
CA TYR A 356 -4.70 -9.70 0.02
C TYR A 356 -4.47 -8.31 -0.55
N ASN A 357 -3.73 -8.25 -1.66
CA ASN A 357 -3.55 -7.04 -2.46
C ASN A 357 -4.83 -6.75 -3.22
#